data_04d19cf76292b2cbf6e1e72ddac466d7
#
_entry.id   04d19cf76292b2cbf6e1e72ddac466d7
#
_cell.length_a   1.000
_cell.length_b   1.000
_cell.length_c   1.000
_cell.angle_alpha   90.00
_cell.angle_beta   90.00
_cell.angle_gamma   90.00
#
_symmetry.space_group_name_H-M   'P 1'
#
loop_
_entity.id
_entity.type
_entity.pdbx_description
1 polymer ?
#
loop_
_entity_poly.entity_id
_entity_poly.type
_entity_poly.pdbx_seq_one_letter_code
_entity_poly.pdbx_strand_id
1 'polypeptide(L)'
;MTSLTGKVAWVTGAGTGIGEAAALAIADAGATIVLTGRRPGPLENVARRMNEAGIAHVQPADLTKADEVRDVGKYIRASFNRLDILVNNAGVNIVERHWDKLTPESIDTLLEGNLTGALYCVTVALPFMREQKDGLLIHTASMAGRFIGGLSGPIYTVAKHGIVAMSHGLNMQECVHGIRSTVFLPGEVATPILDKRPNPVGPEARARMVQPADCGDLIRYIACMPKHLVMNEVHLSPSHNRGYLAALERQI
;
A
#
# COMPACT_ATOMS: atom_id res chain seq x y z
N MET A 1 14.08 6.63 16.52
CA MET A 1 13.79 6.08 15.17
C MET A 1 14.95 6.41 14.26
N THR A 2 15.31 5.51 13.34
CA THR A 2 16.42 5.73 12.40
C THR A 2 16.00 6.77 11.35
N SER A 3 16.87 7.72 10.99
CA SER A 3 16.65 8.63 9.87
C SER A 3 16.63 7.87 8.54
N LEU A 4 15.83 8.34 7.59
CA LEU A 4 15.78 7.81 6.23
C LEU A 4 16.58 8.66 5.24
N THR A 5 17.41 9.60 5.72
CA THR A 5 18.27 10.43 4.89
C THR A 5 19.16 9.57 3.99
N GLY A 6 19.19 9.88 2.69
CA GLY A 6 19.91 9.12 1.67
C GLY A 6 19.25 7.79 1.27
N LYS A 7 18.04 7.50 1.74
CA LYS A 7 17.23 6.35 1.32
C LYS A 7 16.29 6.74 0.19
N VAL A 8 16.01 5.81 -0.71
CA VAL A 8 15.04 5.94 -1.80
C VAL A 8 13.86 5.03 -1.51
N ALA A 9 12.67 5.63 -1.47
CA ALA A 9 11.41 4.93 -1.29
C ALA A 9 10.54 5.05 -2.55
N TRP A 10 10.01 3.94 -3.01
CA TRP A 10 9.01 3.86 -4.07
C TRP A 10 7.64 3.62 -3.47
N VAL A 11 6.70 4.56 -3.68
CA VAL A 11 5.34 4.49 -3.14
C VAL A 11 4.34 4.36 -4.28
N THR A 12 3.57 3.27 -4.29
CA THR A 12 2.52 3.02 -5.29
C THR A 12 1.14 3.45 -4.77
N GLY A 13 0.27 3.90 -5.69
CA GLY A 13 -1.00 4.51 -5.30
C GLY A 13 -0.80 5.80 -4.49
N ALA A 14 0.29 6.52 -4.77
CA ALA A 14 0.78 7.64 -3.96
C ALA A 14 -0.03 8.94 -4.09
N GLY A 15 -0.98 9.00 -5.03
CA GLY A 15 -1.69 10.24 -5.31
C GLY A 15 -2.85 10.56 -4.36
N THR A 16 -3.28 9.63 -3.50
CA THR A 16 -4.43 9.84 -2.57
C THR A 16 -4.36 8.88 -1.38
N GLY A 17 -5.03 9.24 -0.30
CA GLY A 17 -5.32 8.35 0.83
C GLY A 17 -4.08 7.82 1.54
N ILE A 18 -4.01 6.51 1.78
CA ILE A 18 -2.90 5.89 2.53
C ILE A 18 -1.56 6.09 1.82
N GLY A 19 -1.53 5.96 0.48
CA GLY A 19 -0.28 6.12 -0.29
C GLY A 19 0.26 7.54 -0.25
N GLU A 20 -0.60 8.55 -0.35
CA GLU A 20 -0.23 9.95 -0.16
C GLU A 20 0.33 10.18 1.25
N ALA A 21 -0.40 9.73 2.28
CA ALA A 21 0.03 9.90 3.67
C ALA A 21 1.36 9.19 3.96
N ALA A 22 1.54 7.98 3.44
CA ALA A 22 2.79 7.23 3.56
C ALA A 22 3.96 7.96 2.89
N ALA A 23 3.74 8.49 1.68
CA ALA A 23 4.77 9.23 0.94
C ALA A 23 5.23 10.47 1.71
N LEU A 24 4.29 11.26 2.23
CA LEU A 24 4.58 12.43 3.06
C LEU A 24 5.35 12.05 4.34
N ALA A 25 4.85 11.07 5.08
CA ALA A 25 5.45 10.67 6.34
C ALA A 25 6.88 10.10 6.20
N ILE A 26 7.16 9.37 5.10
CA ILE A 26 8.49 8.83 4.79
C ILE A 26 9.42 9.96 4.31
N ALA A 27 8.90 10.93 3.54
CA ALA A 27 9.64 12.12 3.12
C ALA A 27 10.08 12.95 4.33
N ASP A 28 9.19 13.17 5.29
CA ASP A 28 9.49 13.88 6.55
C ASP A 28 10.58 13.18 7.38
N ALA A 29 10.76 11.86 7.21
CA ALA A 29 11.86 11.12 7.81
C ALA A 29 13.19 11.22 7.02
N GLY A 30 13.21 11.94 5.88
CA GLY A 30 14.39 12.28 5.09
C GLY A 30 14.61 11.44 3.83
N ALA A 31 13.67 10.57 3.42
CA ALA A 31 13.83 9.78 2.21
C ALA A 31 13.51 10.57 0.94
N THR A 32 14.17 10.22 -0.17
CA THR A 32 13.75 10.57 -1.52
C THR A 32 12.60 9.66 -1.96
N ILE A 33 11.53 10.22 -2.53
CA ILE A 33 10.30 9.50 -2.84
C ILE A 33 10.06 9.41 -4.34
N VAL A 34 9.85 8.21 -4.86
CA VAL A 34 9.30 7.98 -6.20
C VAL A 34 7.80 7.69 -6.06
N LEU A 35 6.99 8.60 -6.60
CA LEU A 35 5.53 8.58 -6.51
C LEU A 35 4.93 7.94 -7.77
N THR A 36 4.26 6.81 -7.62
CA THR A 36 3.62 6.12 -8.75
C THR A 36 2.12 5.94 -8.56
N GLY A 37 1.40 6.12 -9.63
CA GLY A 37 -0.03 5.91 -9.79
C GLY A 37 -0.45 6.29 -11.20
N ARG A 38 -1.68 5.95 -11.61
CA ARG A 38 -2.14 6.16 -13.01
C ARG A 38 -2.34 7.62 -13.40
N ARG A 39 -2.69 8.48 -12.45
CA ARG A 39 -3.07 9.88 -12.71
C ARG A 39 -1.95 10.84 -12.32
N PRO A 40 -1.34 11.59 -13.27
CA PRO A 40 -0.24 12.51 -12.97
C PRO A 40 -0.64 13.61 -11.98
N GLY A 41 -1.75 14.30 -12.22
CA GLY A 41 -2.15 15.47 -11.42
C GLY A 41 -2.20 15.24 -9.91
N PRO A 42 -2.85 14.19 -9.37
CA PRO A 42 -2.79 13.87 -7.95
C PRO A 42 -1.36 13.61 -7.44
N LEU A 43 -0.49 12.95 -8.22
CA LEU A 43 0.91 12.71 -7.84
C LEU A 43 1.70 14.01 -7.77
N GLU A 44 1.50 14.91 -8.73
CA GLU A 44 2.13 16.24 -8.77
C GLU A 44 1.67 17.11 -7.59
N ASN A 45 0.39 16.99 -7.17
CA ASN A 45 -0.11 17.68 -5.99
C ASN A 45 0.62 17.21 -4.72
N VAL A 46 0.83 15.91 -4.58
CA VAL A 46 1.60 15.34 -3.46
C VAL A 46 3.06 15.77 -3.55
N ALA A 47 3.68 15.70 -4.72
CA ALA A 47 5.06 16.12 -4.94
C ALA A 47 5.28 17.60 -4.57
N ARG A 48 4.37 18.51 -4.94
CA ARG A 48 4.47 19.94 -4.57
C ARG A 48 4.51 20.17 -3.07
N ARG A 49 3.85 19.34 -2.27
CA ARG A 49 3.88 19.42 -0.80
C ARG A 49 5.21 18.96 -0.19
N MET A 50 6.04 18.27 -0.97
CA MET A 50 7.37 17.79 -0.55
C MET A 50 8.52 18.58 -1.16
N ASN A 51 8.27 19.34 -2.23
CA ASN A 51 9.32 19.81 -3.16
C ASN A 51 10.10 21.05 -2.74
N GLU A 52 9.91 21.61 -1.57
CA GLU A 52 10.89 22.60 -1.05
C GLU A 52 12.30 21.99 -0.90
N ALA A 53 12.42 20.65 -0.91
CA ALA A 53 13.67 19.93 -0.77
C ALA A 53 14.11 19.10 -2.01
N GLY A 54 13.34 19.10 -3.12
CA GLY A 54 13.67 18.32 -4.32
C GLY A 54 13.66 16.80 -4.14
N ILE A 55 12.90 16.29 -3.16
CA ILE A 55 12.90 14.88 -2.75
C ILE A 55 11.81 14.02 -3.39
N ALA A 56 10.89 14.62 -4.16
CA ALA A 56 9.78 13.91 -4.78
C ALA A 56 9.92 13.82 -6.30
N HIS A 57 9.78 12.62 -6.82
CA HIS A 57 9.90 12.28 -8.24
C HIS A 57 8.61 11.58 -8.72
N VAL A 58 7.91 12.21 -9.64
CA VAL A 58 6.64 11.71 -10.17
C VAL A 58 6.90 10.78 -11.35
N GLN A 59 6.47 9.52 -11.23
CA GLN A 59 6.56 8.49 -12.27
C GLN A 59 5.18 7.83 -12.45
N PRO A 60 4.30 8.41 -13.30
CA PRO A 60 2.99 7.83 -13.57
C PRO A 60 3.14 6.47 -14.26
N ALA A 61 2.36 5.48 -13.79
CA ALA A 61 2.31 4.16 -14.40
C ALA A 61 0.99 3.44 -14.05
N ASP A 62 0.51 2.63 -14.97
CA ASP A 62 -0.51 1.62 -14.72
C ASP A 62 0.17 0.32 -14.26
N LEU A 63 0.04 0.00 -12.99
CA LEU A 63 0.71 -1.16 -12.39
C LEU A 63 0.16 -2.50 -12.90
N THR A 64 -0.96 -2.53 -13.61
CA THR A 64 -1.46 -3.72 -14.29
C THR A 64 -0.63 -4.05 -15.54
N LYS A 65 0.20 -3.11 -16.00
CA LYS A 65 1.08 -3.22 -17.17
C LYS A 65 2.53 -3.46 -16.73
N ALA A 66 3.00 -4.69 -16.89
CA ALA A 66 4.35 -5.08 -16.45
C ALA A 66 5.46 -4.22 -17.09
N ASP A 67 5.26 -3.77 -18.33
CA ASP A 67 6.23 -2.90 -19.01
C ASP A 67 6.33 -1.52 -18.33
N GLU A 68 5.20 -0.91 -18.00
CA GLU A 68 5.18 0.39 -17.31
C GLU A 68 5.83 0.28 -15.93
N VAL A 69 5.61 -0.82 -15.20
CA VAL A 69 6.28 -1.10 -13.91
C VAL A 69 7.80 -1.22 -14.10
N ARG A 70 8.25 -1.91 -15.15
CA ARG A 70 9.68 -2.01 -15.48
C ARG A 70 10.29 -0.65 -15.82
N ASP A 71 9.55 0.22 -16.50
CA ASP A 71 10.05 1.56 -16.85
C ASP A 71 10.23 2.45 -15.61
N VAL A 72 9.35 2.35 -14.61
CA VAL A 72 9.60 2.97 -13.29
C VAL A 72 10.89 2.41 -12.67
N GLY A 73 11.11 1.11 -12.73
CA GLY A 73 12.35 0.49 -12.25
C GLY A 73 13.61 0.99 -12.98
N LYS A 74 13.55 1.15 -14.30
CA LYS A 74 14.64 1.75 -15.10
C LYS A 74 14.92 3.19 -14.68
N TYR A 75 13.87 3.98 -14.45
CA TYR A 75 14.00 5.33 -13.93
C TYR A 75 14.70 5.35 -12.57
N ILE A 76 14.28 4.50 -11.62
CA ILE A 76 14.90 4.40 -10.30
C ILE A 76 16.39 4.01 -10.43
N ARG A 77 16.71 3.06 -11.31
CA ARG A 77 18.09 2.63 -11.56
C ARG A 77 18.95 3.76 -12.10
N ALA A 78 18.47 4.47 -13.09
CA ALA A 78 19.22 5.56 -13.74
C ALA A 78 19.41 6.78 -12.80
N SER A 79 18.39 7.11 -12.00
CA SER A 79 18.40 8.33 -11.18
C SER A 79 19.10 8.13 -9.84
N PHE A 80 18.99 6.95 -9.23
CA PHE A 80 19.44 6.74 -7.84
C PHE A 80 20.37 5.53 -7.68
N ASN A 81 20.33 4.58 -8.61
CA ASN A 81 21.03 3.30 -8.54
C ASN A 81 20.78 2.51 -7.23
N ARG A 82 19.69 2.82 -6.54
CA ARG A 82 19.26 2.17 -5.30
C ARG A 82 17.74 2.22 -5.11
N LEU A 83 17.21 1.26 -4.36
CA LEU A 83 15.85 1.26 -3.84
C LEU A 83 15.84 0.60 -2.47
N ASP A 84 15.52 1.38 -1.42
CA ASP A 84 15.59 0.91 -0.04
C ASP A 84 14.23 0.45 0.49
N ILE A 85 13.17 1.13 0.06
CA ILE A 85 11.81 0.90 0.56
C ILE A 85 10.85 0.83 -0.62
N LEU A 86 9.99 -0.20 -0.67
CA LEU A 86 8.81 -0.25 -1.52
C LEU A 86 7.57 -0.20 -0.63
N VAL A 87 6.76 0.85 -0.75
CA VAL A 87 5.40 0.89 -0.20
C VAL A 87 4.43 0.48 -1.30
N ASN A 88 4.06 -0.77 -1.29
CA ASN A 88 3.18 -1.41 -2.27
C ASN A 88 1.73 -1.24 -1.81
N ASN A 89 1.14 -0.08 -2.14
CA ASN A 89 -0.13 0.37 -1.58
C ASN A 89 -1.25 0.50 -2.62
N ALA A 90 -0.94 0.58 -3.91
CA ALA A 90 -1.98 0.68 -4.94
C ALA A 90 -3.05 -0.40 -4.77
N GLY A 91 -4.30 -0.02 -4.96
CA GLY A 91 -5.42 -0.94 -4.88
C GLY A 91 -6.72 -0.30 -5.35
N VAL A 92 -7.66 -1.15 -5.73
CA VAL A 92 -8.97 -0.75 -6.26
C VAL A 92 -10.07 -1.59 -5.63
N ASN A 93 -11.29 -1.06 -5.63
CA ASN A 93 -12.49 -1.84 -5.43
C ASN A 93 -13.60 -1.31 -6.35
N ILE A 94 -14.65 -2.09 -6.54
CA ILE A 94 -15.79 -1.79 -7.41
C ILE A 94 -17.08 -1.77 -6.61
N VAL A 95 -18.14 -1.18 -7.16
CA VAL A 95 -19.45 -1.11 -6.50
C VAL A 95 -20.12 -2.48 -6.52
N GLU A 96 -20.23 -3.09 -7.69
CA GLU A 96 -20.86 -4.40 -7.89
C GLU A 96 -19.84 -5.51 -7.65
N ARG A 97 -19.69 -5.92 -6.37
CA ARG A 97 -18.59 -6.78 -5.91
C ARG A 97 -19.02 -8.14 -5.34
N HIS A 98 -20.31 -8.44 -5.31
CA HIS A 98 -20.85 -9.71 -4.81
C HIS A 98 -21.00 -10.73 -5.93
N TRP A 99 -21.02 -12.01 -5.61
CA TRP A 99 -21.01 -13.13 -6.57
C TRP A 99 -22.05 -13.03 -7.67
N ASP A 100 -23.25 -12.55 -7.34
CA ASP A 100 -24.37 -12.36 -8.26
C ASP A 100 -24.18 -11.22 -9.29
N LYS A 101 -23.16 -10.38 -9.10
CA LYS A 101 -22.84 -9.21 -9.95
C LYS A 101 -21.46 -9.26 -10.59
N LEU A 102 -20.61 -10.22 -10.20
CA LEU A 102 -19.27 -10.32 -10.74
C LEU A 102 -19.28 -10.81 -12.18
N THR A 103 -18.43 -10.19 -13.00
CA THR A 103 -18.11 -10.64 -14.37
C THR A 103 -16.63 -11.00 -14.45
N PRO A 104 -16.19 -11.77 -15.48
CA PRO A 104 -14.77 -12.03 -15.71
C PRO A 104 -13.91 -10.75 -15.70
N GLU A 105 -14.37 -9.69 -16.36
CA GLU A 105 -13.63 -8.41 -16.48
C GLU A 105 -13.53 -7.70 -15.10
N SER A 106 -14.54 -7.83 -14.26
CA SER A 106 -14.50 -7.28 -12.89
C SER A 106 -13.58 -8.09 -11.99
N ILE A 107 -13.49 -9.40 -12.18
CA ILE A 107 -12.55 -10.27 -11.50
C ILE A 107 -11.12 -9.90 -11.89
N ASP A 108 -10.82 -9.79 -13.19
CA ASP A 108 -9.52 -9.41 -13.70
C ASP A 108 -9.10 -8.02 -13.16
N THR A 109 -9.99 -7.03 -13.24
CA THR A 109 -9.75 -5.68 -12.70
C THR A 109 -9.35 -5.72 -11.22
N LEU A 110 -10.04 -6.53 -10.41
CA LEU A 110 -9.77 -6.63 -8.98
C LEU A 110 -8.46 -7.39 -8.69
N LEU A 111 -8.17 -8.46 -9.39
CA LEU A 111 -6.93 -9.22 -9.23
C LEU A 111 -5.72 -8.44 -9.73
N GLU A 112 -5.82 -7.87 -10.92
CA GLU A 112 -4.73 -7.06 -11.50
C GLU A 112 -4.40 -5.84 -10.65
N GLY A 113 -5.43 -5.09 -10.22
CA GLY A 113 -5.25 -3.85 -9.47
C GLY A 113 -4.87 -4.04 -8.00
N ASN A 114 -5.09 -5.22 -7.40
CA ASN A 114 -4.81 -5.45 -5.97
C ASN A 114 -3.73 -6.49 -5.69
N LEU A 115 -3.40 -7.37 -6.64
CA LEU A 115 -2.45 -8.46 -6.45
C LEU A 115 -1.37 -8.47 -7.54
N THR A 116 -1.76 -8.61 -8.81
CA THR A 116 -0.81 -8.78 -9.91
C THR A 116 0.14 -7.59 -10.04
N GLY A 117 -0.39 -6.35 -10.00
CA GLY A 117 0.42 -5.14 -10.03
C GLY A 117 1.39 -5.05 -8.84
N ALA A 118 0.97 -5.50 -7.66
CA ALA A 118 1.84 -5.57 -6.49
C ALA A 118 2.99 -6.58 -6.68
N LEU A 119 2.71 -7.74 -7.28
CA LEU A 119 3.72 -8.74 -7.63
C LEU A 119 4.75 -8.17 -8.63
N TYR A 120 4.29 -7.45 -9.66
CA TYR A 120 5.20 -6.80 -10.61
C TYR A 120 6.14 -5.80 -9.93
N CYS A 121 5.62 -4.96 -9.02
CA CYS A 121 6.46 -4.03 -8.25
C CYS A 121 7.52 -4.76 -7.41
N VAL A 122 7.17 -5.88 -6.80
CA VAL A 122 8.12 -6.73 -6.04
C VAL A 122 9.23 -7.25 -6.96
N THR A 123 8.89 -7.79 -8.15
CA THR A 123 9.91 -8.32 -9.07
C THR A 123 10.90 -7.25 -9.54
N VAL A 124 10.47 -6.01 -9.62
CA VAL A 124 11.33 -4.85 -9.96
C VAL A 124 12.18 -4.40 -8.76
N ALA A 125 11.64 -4.44 -7.55
CA ALA A 125 12.33 -3.97 -6.34
C ALA A 125 13.41 -4.94 -5.85
N LEU A 126 13.16 -6.25 -5.90
CA LEU A 126 14.05 -7.27 -5.35
C LEU A 126 15.49 -7.23 -5.90
N PRO A 127 15.77 -7.04 -7.19
CA PRO A 127 17.14 -6.95 -7.69
C PRO A 127 17.96 -5.86 -7.00
N PHE A 128 17.40 -4.65 -6.78
CA PHE A 128 18.06 -3.57 -6.06
C PHE A 128 18.39 -3.97 -4.63
N MET A 129 17.40 -4.52 -3.92
CA MET A 129 17.53 -4.86 -2.51
C MET A 129 18.51 -6.03 -2.29
N ARG A 130 18.53 -7.01 -3.20
CA ARG A 130 19.52 -8.12 -3.17
C ARG A 130 20.94 -7.62 -3.39
N GLU A 131 21.17 -6.72 -4.36
CA GLU A 131 22.48 -6.08 -4.59
C GLU A 131 22.94 -5.29 -3.37
N GLN A 132 22.01 -4.58 -2.71
CA GLN A 132 22.28 -3.80 -1.50
C GLN A 132 22.46 -4.65 -0.24
N LYS A 133 22.01 -5.90 -0.24
CA LYS A 133 21.86 -6.78 0.94
C LYS A 133 21.05 -6.09 2.05
N ASP A 134 20.07 -5.30 1.67
CA ASP A 134 19.17 -4.56 2.55
C ASP A 134 17.97 -4.09 1.75
N GLY A 135 16.78 -4.21 2.32
CA GLY A 135 15.55 -3.72 1.73
C GLY A 135 14.36 -3.89 2.65
N LEU A 136 13.34 -3.05 2.43
CA LEU A 136 12.07 -3.13 3.13
C LEU A 136 10.92 -3.04 2.16
N LEU A 137 10.05 -4.03 2.21
CA LEU A 137 8.79 -4.09 1.47
C LEU A 137 7.65 -3.89 2.46
N ILE A 138 6.78 -2.91 2.24
CA ILE A 138 5.57 -2.69 3.05
C ILE A 138 4.37 -2.83 2.12
N HIS A 139 3.53 -3.81 2.38
CA HIS A 139 2.39 -4.14 1.54
C HIS A 139 1.08 -3.77 2.22
N THR A 140 0.32 -2.85 1.64
CA THR A 140 -1.02 -2.51 2.12
C THR A 140 -2.02 -3.59 1.69
N ALA A 141 -2.30 -4.53 2.59
CA ALA A 141 -3.40 -5.48 2.44
C ALA A 141 -4.74 -4.84 2.90
N SER A 142 -5.41 -5.46 3.82
CA SER A 142 -6.65 -5.05 4.49
C SER A 142 -6.95 -6.05 5.59
N MET A 143 -7.81 -5.72 6.54
CA MET A 143 -8.46 -6.72 7.40
C MET A 143 -9.11 -7.84 6.57
N ALA A 144 -9.58 -7.55 5.35
CA ALA A 144 -10.05 -8.54 4.39
C ALA A 144 -8.97 -9.52 3.89
N GLY A 145 -7.69 -9.31 4.21
CA GLY A 145 -6.61 -10.25 3.95
C GLY A 145 -6.46 -11.34 5.03
N ARG A 146 -7.21 -11.24 6.13
CA ARG A 146 -7.22 -12.22 7.24
C ARG A 146 -8.61 -12.65 7.64
N PHE A 147 -9.61 -11.79 7.45
CA PHE A 147 -10.99 -12.05 7.86
C PHE A 147 -11.91 -11.98 6.64
N ILE A 148 -12.82 -12.94 6.55
CA ILE A 148 -13.82 -12.98 5.49
C ILE A 148 -15.04 -12.19 5.96
N GLY A 149 -15.46 -11.23 5.14
CA GLY A 149 -16.65 -10.42 5.41
C GLY A 149 -17.34 -9.99 4.12
N GLY A 150 -18.66 -9.82 4.18
CA GLY A 150 -19.49 -9.47 3.03
C GLY A 150 -19.20 -8.09 2.43
N LEU A 151 -18.68 -7.14 3.21
CA LEU A 151 -18.51 -5.75 2.78
C LEU A 151 -17.45 -5.56 1.68
N SER A 152 -16.36 -6.32 1.74
CA SER A 152 -15.20 -6.15 0.84
C SER A 152 -15.41 -6.80 -0.54
N GLY A 153 -16.29 -7.78 -0.63
CA GLY A 153 -16.46 -8.63 -1.79
C GLY A 153 -15.43 -9.77 -1.85
N PRO A 154 -15.80 -10.91 -2.50
CA PRO A 154 -14.96 -12.11 -2.50
C PRO A 154 -13.63 -11.93 -3.22
N ILE A 155 -13.58 -11.30 -4.40
CA ILE A 155 -12.37 -11.20 -5.20
C ILE A 155 -11.35 -10.23 -4.57
N TYR A 156 -11.81 -9.13 -4.00
CA TYR A 156 -10.95 -8.25 -3.21
C TYR A 156 -10.35 -9.00 -2.01
N THR A 157 -11.16 -9.82 -1.33
CA THR A 157 -10.72 -10.67 -0.22
C THR A 157 -9.65 -11.67 -0.66
N VAL A 158 -9.86 -12.37 -1.79
CA VAL A 158 -8.86 -13.28 -2.39
C VAL A 158 -7.55 -12.53 -2.67
N ALA A 159 -7.63 -11.38 -3.35
CA ALA A 159 -6.44 -10.59 -3.67
C ALA A 159 -5.67 -10.15 -2.40
N LYS A 160 -6.38 -9.71 -1.37
CA LYS A 160 -5.75 -9.24 -0.11
C LYS A 160 -5.18 -10.39 0.74
N HIS A 161 -5.75 -11.60 0.69
CA HIS A 161 -5.12 -12.82 1.21
C HIS A 161 -3.85 -13.17 0.44
N GLY A 162 -3.87 -13.03 -0.90
CA GLY A 162 -2.69 -13.20 -1.75
C GLY A 162 -1.54 -12.26 -1.37
N ILE A 163 -1.83 -11.00 -1.06
CA ILE A 163 -0.83 -10.03 -0.56
C ILE A 163 -0.21 -10.50 0.77
N VAL A 164 -1.00 -11.03 1.68
CA VAL A 164 -0.48 -11.57 2.96
C VAL A 164 0.44 -12.75 2.70
N ALA A 165 0.01 -13.70 1.89
CA ALA A 165 0.82 -14.87 1.52
C ALA A 165 2.13 -14.46 0.82
N MET A 166 2.08 -13.50 -0.10
CA MET A 166 3.25 -12.92 -0.77
C MET A 166 4.25 -12.35 0.24
N SER A 167 3.80 -11.55 1.20
CA SER A 167 4.68 -10.94 2.20
C SER A 167 5.39 -11.98 3.08
N HIS A 168 4.68 -13.01 3.52
CA HIS A 168 5.29 -14.10 4.28
C HIS A 168 6.28 -14.91 3.44
N GLY A 169 5.94 -15.21 2.19
CA GLY A 169 6.85 -15.88 1.25
C GLY A 169 8.14 -15.10 1.00
N LEU A 170 8.03 -13.76 0.91
CA LEU A 170 9.19 -12.87 0.79
C LEU A 170 10.10 -12.94 2.02
N ASN A 171 9.55 -12.88 3.24
CA ASN A 171 10.37 -13.03 4.44
C ASN A 171 11.07 -14.38 4.50
N MET A 172 10.41 -15.47 4.08
CA MET A 172 10.98 -16.79 4.08
C MET A 172 12.12 -16.95 3.05
N GLN A 173 11.99 -16.35 1.87
CA GLN A 173 12.95 -16.54 0.77
C GLN A 173 14.06 -15.48 0.74
N GLU A 174 13.78 -14.25 1.15
CA GLU A 174 14.65 -13.10 0.96
C GLU A 174 15.41 -12.67 2.23
N CYS A 175 15.13 -13.27 3.39
CA CYS A 175 15.84 -12.93 4.64
C CYS A 175 17.36 -13.13 4.53
N VAL A 176 17.82 -14.09 3.71
CA VAL A 176 19.24 -14.32 3.43
C VAL A 176 19.93 -13.15 2.74
N HIS A 177 19.16 -12.26 2.12
CA HIS A 177 19.61 -11.02 1.49
C HIS A 177 19.41 -9.78 2.37
N GLY A 178 18.98 -9.95 3.64
CA GLY A 178 18.68 -8.83 4.54
C GLY A 178 17.41 -8.07 4.16
N ILE A 179 16.54 -8.66 3.34
CA ILE A 179 15.28 -8.06 2.90
C ILE A 179 14.17 -8.44 3.89
N ARG A 180 13.35 -7.46 4.22
CA ARG A 180 12.24 -7.59 5.18
C ARG A 180 10.93 -7.23 4.48
N SER A 181 9.87 -7.94 4.80
CA SER A 181 8.55 -7.68 4.26
C SER A 181 7.53 -7.58 5.39
N THR A 182 6.77 -6.49 5.40
CA THR A 182 5.69 -6.23 6.35
C THR A 182 4.37 -6.14 5.62
N VAL A 183 3.36 -6.85 6.08
CA VAL A 183 2.00 -6.62 5.61
C VAL A 183 1.24 -5.74 6.60
N PHE A 184 0.72 -4.63 6.10
CA PHE A 184 -0.14 -3.70 6.82
C PHE A 184 -1.61 -4.02 6.49
N LEU A 185 -2.40 -4.31 7.52
CA LEU A 185 -3.79 -4.72 7.42
C LEU A 185 -4.71 -3.65 8.05
N PRO A 186 -4.98 -2.56 7.33
CA PRO A 186 -5.90 -1.54 7.83
C PRO A 186 -7.36 -2.06 7.87
N GLY A 187 -8.08 -1.61 8.87
CA GLY A 187 -9.53 -1.67 8.92
C GLY A 187 -10.17 -0.60 8.04
N GLU A 188 -11.20 0.08 8.56
CA GLU A 188 -11.83 1.18 7.82
C GLU A 188 -10.99 2.44 7.92
N VAL A 189 -10.48 2.92 6.80
CA VAL A 189 -9.70 4.16 6.68
C VAL A 189 -10.49 5.19 5.87
N ALA A 190 -10.53 6.43 6.33
CA ALA A 190 -11.27 7.53 5.70
C ALA A 190 -10.61 8.00 4.38
N THR A 191 -10.67 7.18 3.34
CA THR A 191 -10.06 7.41 2.04
C THR A 191 -11.09 7.43 0.91
N PRO A 192 -10.77 7.97 -0.28
CA PRO A 192 -11.68 7.98 -1.43
C PRO A 192 -12.16 6.60 -1.91
N ILE A 193 -11.48 5.51 -1.54
CA ILE A 193 -11.93 4.15 -1.88
C ILE A 193 -13.32 3.83 -1.28
N LEU A 194 -13.70 4.51 -0.21
CA LEU A 194 -15.01 4.35 0.42
C LEU A 194 -16.16 4.81 -0.47
N ASP A 195 -15.90 5.69 -1.44
CA ASP A 195 -16.90 6.18 -2.40
C ASP A 195 -17.31 5.09 -3.39
N LYS A 196 -16.51 4.02 -3.49
CA LYS A 196 -16.79 2.80 -4.27
C LYS A 196 -17.63 1.77 -3.50
N ARG A 197 -18.09 2.09 -2.30
CA ARG A 197 -18.99 1.18 -1.56
C ARG A 197 -20.40 1.22 -2.16
N PRO A 198 -21.12 0.09 -2.14
CA PRO A 198 -22.54 0.08 -2.51
C PRO A 198 -23.36 1.11 -1.70
N ASN A 199 -23.02 1.26 -0.41
CA ASN A 199 -23.58 2.26 0.48
C ASN A 199 -22.44 3.21 0.93
N PRO A 200 -22.32 4.43 0.38
CA PRO A 200 -21.30 5.39 0.75
C PRO A 200 -21.37 5.77 2.23
N VAL A 201 -20.21 6.04 2.81
CA VAL A 201 -20.10 6.36 4.24
C VAL A 201 -20.14 7.89 4.42
N GLY A 202 -21.01 8.37 5.28
CA GLY A 202 -21.15 9.79 5.58
C GLY A 202 -19.97 10.38 6.38
N PRO A 203 -19.88 11.73 6.45
CA PRO A 203 -18.75 12.44 7.07
C PRO A 203 -18.55 12.10 8.56
N GLU A 204 -19.63 12.00 9.33
CA GLU A 204 -19.56 11.68 10.76
C GLU A 204 -18.94 10.30 11.02
N ALA A 205 -19.35 9.28 10.25
CA ALA A 205 -18.77 7.96 10.37
C ALA A 205 -17.30 7.93 9.90
N ARG A 206 -16.95 8.69 8.86
CA ARG A 206 -15.55 8.81 8.39
C ARG A 206 -14.66 9.46 9.45
N ALA A 207 -15.15 10.44 10.21
CA ALA A 207 -14.38 11.08 11.28
C ALA A 207 -14.00 10.13 12.42
N ARG A 208 -14.74 9.02 12.59
CA ARG A 208 -14.47 7.97 13.59
C ARG A 208 -13.61 6.80 13.06
N MET A 209 -13.26 6.80 11.78
CA MET A 209 -12.40 5.81 11.16
C MET A 209 -10.92 6.12 11.43
N VAL A 210 -10.06 5.16 11.12
CA VAL A 210 -8.63 5.43 10.96
C VAL A 210 -8.44 6.53 9.90
N GLN A 211 -7.61 7.52 10.17
CA GLN A 211 -7.30 8.57 9.21
C GLN A 211 -6.09 8.15 8.34
N PRO A 212 -5.98 8.65 7.10
CA PRO A 212 -4.80 8.39 6.27
C PRO A 212 -3.48 8.74 6.96
N ALA A 213 -3.45 9.82 7.75
CA ALA A 213 -2.27 10.24 8.51
C ALA A 213 -1.82 9.18 9.52
N ASP A 214 -2.75 8.52 10.24
CA ASP A 214 -2.44 7.44 11.18
C ASP A 214 -1.73 6.28 10.47
N CYS A 215 -2.17 5.97 9.23
CA CYS A 215 -1.53 4.96 8.40
C CYS A 215 -0.12 5.40 7.96
N GLY A 216 0.03 6.67 7.57
CA GLY A 216 1.33 7.25 7.18
C GLY A 216 2.34 7.18 8.32
N ASP A 217 1.94 7.57 9.53
CA ASP A 217 2.78 7.52 10.73
C ASP A 217 3.21 6.09 11.09
N LEU A 218 2.29 5.13 10.99
CA LEU A 218 2.62 3.72 11.21
C LEU A 218 3.59 3.19 10.16
N ILE A 219 3.38 3.51 8.88
CA ILE A 219 4.29 3.11 7.79
C ILE A 219 5.67 3.75 7.99
N ARG A 220 5.75 5.02 8.39
CA ARG A 220 7.00 5.68 8.78
C ARG A 220 7.67 4.97 9.96
N TYR A 221 6.92 4.60 10.99
CA TYR A 221 7.45 3.85 12.13
C TYR A 221 8.09 2.54 11.68
N ILE A 222 7.41 1.75 10.83
CA ILE A 222 7.93 0.51 10.26
C ILE A 222 9.20 0.77 9.46
N ALA A 223 9.22 1.82 8.62
CA ALA A 223 10.36 2.19 7.80
C ALA A 223 11.60 2.57 8.62
N CYS A 224 11.39 3.19 9.78
CA CYS A 224 12.45 3.65 10.69
C CYS A 224 12.86 2.60 11.74
N MET A 225 12.37 1.38 11.69
CA MET A 225 12.76 0.31 12.62
C MET A 225 14.21 -0.16 12.39
N PRO A 226 14.87 -0.69 13.42
CA PRO A 226 16.17 -1.33 13.28
C PRO A 226 16.12 -2.48 12.26
N LYS A 227 17.17 -2.62 11.45
CA LYS A 227 17.24 -3.58 10.34
C LYS A 227 17.16 -5.06 10.74
N HIS A 228 17.47 -5.39 12.00
CA HIS A 228 17.40 -6.76 12.51
C HIS A 228 15.99 -7.17 12.95
N LEU A 229 15.02 -6.26 12.85
CA LEU A 229 13.62 -6.50 13.21
C LEU A 229 12.73 -6.47 11.97
N VAL A 230 11.71 -7.31 11.96
CA VAL A 230 10.61 -7.27 11.01
C VAL A 230 9.27 -7.39 11.74
N MET A 231 8.34 -6.53 11.41
CA MET A 231 6.92 -6.71 11.75
C MET A 231 6.28 -7.51 10.62
N ASN A 232 6.00 -8.78 10.83
CA ASN A 232 5.41 -9.60 9.77
C ASN A 232 4.02 -9.10 9.38
N GLU A 233 3.18 -8.79 10.38
CA GLU A 233 1.83 -8.28 10.19
C GLU A 233 1.52 -7.17 11.20
N VAL A 234 0.83 -6.14 10.72
CA VAL A 234 0.35 -5.05 11.57
C VAL A 234 -1.11 -4.77 11.25
N HIS A 235 -1.96 -4.93 12.26
CA HIS A 235 -3.38 -4.62 12.18
C HIS A 235 -3.64 -3.24 12.80
N LEU A 236 -4.36 -2.39 12.07
CA LEU A 236 -4.79 -1.07 12.56
C LEU A 236 -6.28 -0.90 12.32
N SER A 237 -7.05 -0.78 13.37
CA SER A 237 -8.50 -0.61 13.31
C SER A 237 -8.96 0.61 14.09
N PRO A 238 -10.07 1.25 13.71
CA PRO A 238 -10.65 2.29 14.53
C PRO A 238 -11.13 1.71 15.87
N SER A 239 -10.99 2.44 16.95
CA SER A 239 -11.54 2.04 18.26
C SER A 239 -13.07 1.91 18.21
N HIS A 240 -13.73 2.76 17.45
CA HIS A 240 -15.16 2.68 17.16
C HIS A 240 -15.39 1.80 15.91
N ASN A 241 -15.17 0.49 16.04
CA ASN A 241 -15.28 -0.46 14.94
C ASN A 241 -16.74 -0.80 14.65
N ARG A 242 -17.26 -0.31 13.51
CA ARG A 242 -18.65 -0.50 13.09
C ARG A 242 -19.03 -1.98 12.91
N GLY A 243 -18.08 -2.82 12.50
CA GLY A 243 -18.31 -4.27 12.39
C GLY A 243 -18.56 -4.94 13.74
N TYR A 244 -17.85 -4.50 14.78
CA TYR A 244 -18.05 -4.99 16.15
C TYR A 244 -19.39 -4.51 16.72
N LEU A 245 -19.72 -3.23 16.50
CA LEU A 245 -20.99 -2.66 16.94
C LEU A 245 -22.18 -3.40 16.30
N ALA A 246 -22.14 -3.61 14.99
CA ALA A 246 -23.19 -4.34 14.29
C ALA A 246 -23.29 -5.82 14.72
N ALA A 247 -22.21 -6.44 15.19
CA ALA A 247 -22.25 -7.77 15.76
C ALA A 247 -22.89 -7.80 17.15
N LEU A 248 -22.66 -6.77 17.97
CA LEU A 248 -23.27 -6.63 19.29
C LEU A 248 -24.77 -6.36 19.20
N GLU A 249 -25.20 -5.50 18.28
CA GLU A 249 -26.64 -5.21 18.05
C GLU A 249 -27.46 -6.44 17.63
N ARG A 250 -26.83 -7.43 16.99
CA ARG A 250 -27.51 -8.70 16.60
C ARG A 250 -27.63 -9.71 17.74
N GLN A 251 -26.97 -9.46 18.88
CA GLN A 251 -27.01 -10.33 20.05
C GLN A 251 -28.05 -9.89 21.10
N ILE A 252 -28.66 -8.71 20.91
CA ILE A 252 -29.72 -8.15 21.73
C ILE A 252 -31.05 -8.28 20.99
#